data_7eea36fc91282b25e17c9a93d1575448
#
_entry.id   7eea36fc91282b25e17c9a93d1575448
#
_cell.length_a   1.000
_cell.length_b   1.000
_cell.length_c   1.000
_cell.angle_alpha   90.00
_cell.angle_beta   90.00
_cell.angle_gamma   90.00
#
_symmetry.space_group_name_H-M   'P 1'
#
loop_
_entity.id
_entity.type
_entity.pdbx_description
1 polymer ?
#
loop_
_entity_poly.entity_id
_entity_poly.type
_entity_poly.pdbx_seq_one_letter_code
_entity_poly.pdbx_strand_id
1 'polypeptide(L)'
;MYKRQHLFQNCYFREKNKHPLRYVLNFPAYTEGYATYAEIYSYQFLDATKEEIDILQNNAISTHCLYALCDIGIHAKHWNQKKLSDFLANHGIVTADNAKAIYETIIDSPGSYLPYTIGYLEICRIRDTFQKSAGKNYTPLLFHTFLLDIGPTSFPVLERQINGWLKEKT
;
A
#
# COMPACT_ATOMS: atom_id res chain seq x y z
N MET A 1 2.06 -9.87 -10.87
CA MET A 1 1.57 -8.52 -11.18
C MET A 1 2.40 -7.42 -10.50
N TYR A 2 2.77 -7.54 -9.23
CA TYR A 2 3.57 -6.58 -8.45
C TYR A 2 4.83 -6.00 -9.12
N LYS A 3 5.60 -6.79 -9.85
CA LYS A 3 6.86 -6.34 -10.46
C LYS A 3 6.70 -5.22 -11.49
N ARG A 4 5.53 -5.09 -12.15
CA ARG A 4 5.30 -4.07 -13.18
C ARG A 4 5.03 -2.70 -12.58
N GLN A 5 4.29 -2.61 -11.48
CA GLN A 5 4.00 -1.35 -10.79
C GLN A 5 5.28 -0.72 -10.23
N HIS A 6 6.13 -1.53 -9.57
CA HIS A 6 7.42 -1.07 -9.07
C HIS A 6 8.35 -0.62 -10.20
N LEU A 7 8.41 -1.38 -11.30
CA LEU A 7 9.23 -1.01 -12.46
C LEU A 7 8.78 0.33 -13.05
N PHE A 8 7.47 0.50 -13.27
CA PHE A 8 6.92 1.75 -13.80
C PHE A 8 7.21 2.93 -12.86
N GLN A 9 6.97 2.79 -11.57
CA GLN A 9 7.26 3.82 -10.58
C GLN A 9 8.73 4.21 -10.58
N ASN A 10 9.64 3.23 -10.58
CA ASN A 10 11.07 3.48 -10.59
C ASN A 10 11.55 4.15 -11.87
N CYS A 11 11.08 3.70 -13.04
CA CYS A 11 11.45 4.29 -14.33
C CYS A 11 10.97 5.74 -14.41
N TYR A 12 9.70 5.99 -14.06
CA TYR A 12 9.14 7.35 -14.07
C TYR A 12 9.87 8.27 -13.11
N PHE A 13 10.14 7.81 -11.89
CA PHE A 13 10.87 8.57 -10.88
C PHE A 13 12.29 8.94 -11.34
N ARG A 14 13.02 7.99 -11.93
CA ARG A 14 14.39 8.21 -12.45
C ARG A 14 14.43 9.18 -13.62
N GLU A 15 13.41 9.15 -14.46
CA GLU A 15 13.31 10.08 -15.58
C GLU A 15 13.07 11.52 -15.11
N LYS A 16 12.16 11.69 -14.14
CA LYS A 16 11.76 13.01 -13.61
C LYS A 16 12.73 13.60 -12.60
N ASN A 17 13.35 12.77 -11.76
CA ASN A 17 14.13 13.21 -10.63
C ASN A 17 15.63 13.07 -10.90
N LYS A 18 16.36 14.18 -10.88
CA LYS A 18 17.80 14.22 -11.16
C LYS A 18 18.67 14.31 -9.90
N HIS A 19 18.07 14.33 -8.70
CA HIS A 19 18.84 14.46 -7.46
C HIS A 19 19.38 13.10 -6.99
N PRO A 20 20.70 12.86 -6.99
CA PRO A 20 21.28 11.53 -6.75
C PRO A 20 20.94 10.94 -5.38
N LEU A 21 20.83 11.76 -4.33
CA LEU A 21 20.46 11.30 -2.98
C LEU A 21 19.11 10.60 -2.95
N ARG A 22 18.17 10.98 -3.80
CA ARG A 22 16.84 10.35 -3.84
C ARG A 22 16.86 8.91 -4.36
N TYR A 23 17.93 8.50 -5.04
CA TYR A 23 18.07 7.12 -5.52
C TYR A 23 18.59 6.15 -4.46
N VAL A 24 19.21 6.67 -3.40
CA VAL A 24 19.75 5.83 -2.30
C VAL A 24 18.84 5.81 -1.08
N LEU A 25 17.85 6.70 -1.01
CA LEU A 25 16.85 6.70 0.05
C LEU A 25 15.79 5.63 -0.22
N ASN A 26 15.48 4.86 0.80
CA ASN A 26 14.47 3.81 0.74
C ASN A 26 13.22 4.19 1.54
N PHE A 27 12.05 4.13 0.88
CA PHE A 27 10.75 4.41 1.47
C PHE A 27 9.79 3.22 1.21
N PRO A 28 10.00 2.07 1.85
CA PRO A 28 9.25 0.85 1.54
C PRO A 28 7.74 1.02 1.71
N ALA A 29 7.29 1.75 2.73
CA ALA A 29 5.87 2.02 2.92
C ALA A 29 5.24 2.82 1.76
N TYR A 30 5.99 3.74 1.15
CA TYR A 30 5.54 4.42 -0.06
C TYR A 30 5.52 3.46 -1.26
N THR A 31 6.59 2.72 -1.47
CA THR A 31 6.78 1.88 -2.65
C THR A 31 5.79 0.71 -2.68
N GLU A 32 5.68 -0.03 -1.57
CA GLU A 32 4.75 -1.15 -1.44
C GLU A 32 3.30 -0.67 -1.34
N GLY A 33 3.07 0.42 -0.60
CA GLY A 33 1.75 1.02 -0.49
C GLY A 33 1.21 1.53 -1.83
N TYR A 34 2.07 2.14 -2.66
CA TYR A 34 1.69 2.53 -4.03
C TYR A 34 1.34 1.32 -4.89
N ALA A 35 2.13 0.25 -4.83
CA ALA A 35 1.87 -0.95 -5.59
C ALA A 35 0.53 -1.60 -5.18
N THR A 36 0.27 -1.70 -3.87
CA THR A 36 -0.99 -2.20 -3.32
C THR A 36 -2.17 -1.31 -3.71
N TYR A 37 -2.02 0.00 -3.59
CA TYR A 37 -3.04 0.95 -4.02
C TYR A 37 -3.36 0.84 -5.51
N ALA A 38 -2.33 0.79 -6.36
CA ALA A 38 -2.49 0.67 -7.80
C ALA A 38 -3.16 -0.65 -8.21
N GLU A 39 -2.84 -1.76 -7.53
CA GLU A 39 -3.47 -3.05 -7.74
C GLU A 39 -4.97 -2.99 -7.39
N ILE A 40 -5.32 -2.57 -6.18
CA ILE A 40 -6.71 -2.49 -5.72
C ILE A 40 -7.51 -1.51 -6.59
N TYR A 41 -6.92 -0.37 -6.95
CA TYR A 41 -7.52 0.59 -7.86
C TYR A 41 -7.78 -0.01 -9.25
N SER A 42 -6.91 -0.91 -9.72
CA SER A 42 -7.03 -1.50 -11.06
C SER A 42 -8.22 -2.44 -11.20
N TYR A 43 -8.76 -2.99 -10.12
CA TYR A 43 -9.90 -3.92 -10.17
C TYR A 43 -11.16 -3.29 -10.77
N GLN A 44 -11.34 -1.97 -10.68
CA GLN A 44 -12.46 -1.27 -11.31
C GLN A 44 -12.47 -1.34 -12.86
N PHE A 45 -11.34 -1.76 -13.47
CA PHE A 45 -11.21 -1.89 -14.92
C PHE A 45 -11.42 -3.34 -15.41
N LEU A 46 -11.78 -4.25 -14.51
CA LEU A 46 -12.13 -5.62 -14.86
C LEU A 46 -13.51 -5.63 -15.57
N ASP A 47 -13.68 -6.57 -16.48
CA ASP A 47 -14.99 -6.88 -17.05
C ASP A 47 -15.78 -7.75 -16.04
N ALA A 48 -16.32 -7.08 -15.03
CA ALA A 48 -17.01 -7.69 -13.90
C ALA A 48 -18.09 -6.74 -13.35
N THR A 49 -19.04 -7.28 -12.62
CA THR A 49 -20.06 -6.47 -11.94
C THR A 49 -19.44 -5.65 -10.81
N LYS A 50 -20.16 -4.61 -10.40
CA LYS A 50 -19.72 -3.78 -9.27
C LYS A 50 -19.54 -4.60 -7.99
N GLU A 51 -20.46 -5.52 -7.73
CA GLU A 51 -20.45 -6.39 -6.57
C GLU A 51 -19.22 -7.32 -6.56
N GLU A 52 -18.86 -7.88 -7.72
CA GLU A 52 -17.64 -8.70 -7.87
C GLU A 52 -16.38 -7.86 -7.66
N ILE A 53 -16.33 -6.64 -8.20
CA ILE A 53 -15.22 -5.71 -7.97
C ILE A 53 -15.09 -5.36 -6.50
N ASP A 54 -16.19 -5.02 -5.83
CA ASP A 54 -16.21 -4.69 -4.40
C ASP A 54 -15.73 -5.88 -3.55
N ILE A 55 -16.12 -7.11 -3.90
CA ILE A 55 -15.65 -8.34 -3.24
C ILE A 55 -14.14 -8.50 -3.42
N LEU A 56 -13.62 -8.34 -4.65
CA LEU A 56 -12.19 -8.47 -4.92
C LEU A 56 -11.36 -7.43 -4.16
N GLN A 57 -11.81 -6.16 -4.16
CA GLN A 57 -11.14 -5.08 -3.44
C GLN A 57 -11.14 -5.33 -1.94
N ASN A 58 -12.30 -5.67 -1.36
CA ASN A 58 -12.41 -5.93 0.08
C ASN A 58 -11.59 -7.15 0.50
N ASN A 59 -11.56 -8.21 -0.32
CA ASN A 59 -10.75 -9.39 -0.04
C ASN A 59 -9.25 -9.07 -0.04
N ALA A 60 -8.79 -8.29 -1.02
CA ALA A 60 -7.39 -7.85 -1.07
C ALA A 60 -7.01 -7.01 0.15
N ILE A 61 -7.83 -6.00 0.50
CA ILE A 61 -7.60 -5.15 1.69
C ILE A 61 -7.59 -5.99 2.96
N SER A 62 -8.58 -6.88 3.14
CA SER A 62 -8.70 -7.74 4.32
C SER A 62 -7.49 -8.65 4.46
N THR A 63 -6.99 -9.21 3.36
CA THR A 63 -5.81 -10.06 3.34
C THR A 63 -4.57 -9.29 3.81
N HIS A 64 -4.33 -8.10 3.27
CA HIS A 64 -3.22 -7.26 3.71
C HIS A 64 -3.32 -6.87 5.18
N CYS A 65 -4.51 -6.48 5.66
CA CYS A 65 -4.75 -6.16 7.07
C CYS A 65 -4.48 -7.37 7.97
N LEU A 66 -4.92 -8.56 7.56
CA LEU A 66 -4.72 -9.78 8.34
C LEU A 66 -3.23 -10.10 8.52
N TYR A 67 -2.44 -10.05 7.45
CA TYR A 67 -1.00 -10.27 7.54
C TYR A 67 -0.29 -9.21 8.40
N ALA A 68 -0.68 -7.95 8.28
CA ALA A 68 -0.14 -6.88 9.14
C ALA A 68 -0.48 -7.10 10.63
N LEU A 69 -1.70 -7.56 10.93
CA LEU A 69 -2.11 -7.90 12.30
C LEU A 69 -1.34 -9.11 12.84
N CYS A 70 -1.06 -10.10 12.01
CA CYS A 70 -0.22 -11.25 12.36
C CYS A 70 1.22 -10.79 12.69
N ASP A 71 1.79 -9.94 11.87
CA ASP A 71 3.14 -9.38 12.06
C ASP A 71 3.23 -8.60 13.39
N ILE A 72 2.30 -7.69 13.64
CA ILE A 72 2.19 -6.97 14.92
C ILE A 72 1.95 -7.94 16.08
N GLY A 73 1.10 -8.93 15.89
CA GLY A 73 0.78 -9.95 16.89
C GLY A 73 2.03 -10.71 17.35
N ILE A 74 2.83 -11.17 16.41
CA ILE A 74 4.05 -11.94 16.68
C ILE A 74 5.12 -11.04 17.30
N HIS A 75 5.47 -9.94 16.63
CA HIS A 75 6.65 -9.17 17.00
C HIS A 75 6.42 -8.16 18.13
N ALA A 76 5.24 -7.55 18.21
CA ALA A 76 4.94 -6.55 19.24
C ALA A 76 4.12 -7.11 20.43
N LYS A 77 3.35 -8.19 20.20
CA LYS A 77 2.49 -8.77 21.25
C LYS A 77 2.91 -10.18 21.66
N HIS A 78 4.04 -10.66 21.16
CA HIS A 78 4.64 -11.94 21.49
C HIS A 78 3.71 -13.14 21.27
N TRP A 79 2.92 -13.12 20.19
CA TRP A 79 2.08 -14.26 19.85
C TRP A 79 2.96 -15.46 19.47
N ASN A 80 2.65 -16.60 20.08
CA ASN A 80 3.20 -17.87 19.65
C ASN A 80 2.37 -18.46 18.50
N GLN A 81 2.85 -19.54 17.89
CA GLN A 81 2.19 -20.23 16.78
C GLN A 81 0.74 -20.60 17.09
N LYS A 82 0.45 -21.07 18.32
CA LYS A 82 -0.92 -21.43 18.72
C LYS A 82 -1.85 -20.20 18.69
N LYS A 83 -1.42 -19.08 19.26
CA LYS A 83 -2.20 -17.84 19.27
C LYS A 83 -2.46 -17.31 17.88
N LEU A 84 -1.47 -17.40 16.98
CA LEU A 84 -1.64 -17.05 15.57
C LEU A 84 -2.65 -17.99 14.90
N SER A 85 -2.55 -19.29 15.12
CA SER A 85 -3.47 -20.27 14.55
C SER A 85 -4.92 -20.02 14.99
N ASP A 86 -5.13 -19.74 16.28
CA ASP A 86 -6.44 -19.41 16.82
C ASP A 86 -7.00 -18.12 16.20
N PHE A 87 -6.14 -17.10 16.01
CA PHE A 87 -6.51 -15.84 15.36
C PHE A 87 -6.92 -16.05 13.89
N LEU A 88 -6.12 -16.79 13.12
CA LEU A 88 -6.40 -17.08 11.72
C LEU A 88 -7.68 -17.90 11.54
N ALA A 89 -7.90 -18.90 12.41
CA ALA A 89 -9.12 -19.72 12.42
C ALA A 89 -10.39 -18.87 12.63
N ASN A 90 -10.33 -17.89 13.53
CA ASN A 90 -11.44 -16.97 13.77
C ASN A 90 -11.76 -16.05 12.58
N HIS A 91 -10.85 -15.94 11.62
CA HIS A 91 -11.01 -15.15 10.38
C HIS A 91 -11.20 -16.04 9.13
N GLY A 92 -11.51 -17.32 9.31
CA GLY A 92 -11.83 -18.24 8.21
C GLY A 92 -10.62 -18.76 7.43
N ILE A 93 -9.39 -18.53 7.92
CA ILE A 93 -8.15 -19.03 7.31
C ILE A 93 -7.71 -20.27 8.10
N VAL A 94 -7.96 -21.47 7.56
CA VAL A 94 -7.98 -22.66 8.38
C VAL A 94 -7.33 -23.89 7.73
N THR A 95 -6.02 -23.96 7.81
CA THR A 95 -5.37 -25.26 8.07
C THR A 95 -4.22 -25.02 9.03
N ALA A 96 -3.98 -25.97 9.95
CA ALA A 96 -2.86 -25.89 10.89
C ALA A 96 -1.51 -25.75 10.17
N ASP A 97 -1.36 -26.39 9.01
CA ASP A 97 -0.15 -26.33 8.18
C ASP A 97 0.05 -24.92 7.58
N ASN A 98 -1.02 -24.27 7.12
CA ASN A 98 -0.95 -22.91 6.61
C ASN A 98 -0.60 -21.90 7.73
N ALA A 99 -1.17 -22.07 8.92
CA ALA A 99 -0.86 -21.20 10.06
C ALA A 99 0.60 -21.35 10.49
N LYS A 100 1.16 -22.57 10.44
CA LYS A 100 2.58 -22.80 10.73
C LYS A 100 3.47 -22.12 9.71
N ALA A 101 3.20 -22.27 8.42
CA ALA A 101 3.98 -21.65 7.34
C ALA A 101 3.94 -20.12 7.43
N ILE A 102 2.76 -19.53 7.72
CA ILE A 102 2.60 -18.09 7.94
C ILE A 102 3.43 -17.63 9.14
N TYR A 103 3.40 -18.39 10.26
CA TYR A 103 4.16 -18.05 11.46
C TYR A 103 5.67 -18.04 11.20
N GLU A 104 6.18 -19.09 10.56
CA GLU A 104 7.61 -19.22 10.21
C GLU A 104 8.05 -18.09 9.25
N THR A 105 7.24 -17.79 8.23
CA THR A 105 7.54 -16.70 7.28
C THR A 105 7.60 -15.33 7.96
N ILE A 106 6.68 -15.05 8.88
CA ILE A 106 6.64 -13.75 9.57
C ILE A 106 7.79 -13.60 10.56
N ILE A 107 8.15 -14.67 11.29
CA ILE A 107 9.30 -14.65 12.23
C ILE A 107 10.60 -14.31 11.50
N ASP A 108 10.81 -14.86 10.31
CA ASP A 108 12.04 -14.65 9.55
C ASP A 108 12.18 -13.22 9.02
N SER A 109 11.08 -12.46 8.93
CA SER A 109 11.07 -11.14 8.32
C SER A 109 10.19 -10.15 9.09
N PRO A 110 10.62 -9.69 10.27
CA PRO A 110 9.85 -8.77 11.11
C PRO A 110 9.47 -7.47 10.39
N GLY A 111 8.20 -7.09 10.45
CA GLY A 111 7.68 -5.85 9.89
C GLY A 111 7.54 -5.85 8.37
N SER A 112 7.75 -6.99 7.70
CA SER A 112 7.74 -7.07 6.23
C SER A 112 6.37 -6.83 5.60
N TYR A 113 5.29 -7.10 6.33
CA TYR A 113 3.92 -6.91 5.85
C TYR A 113 3.34 -5.52 6.13
N LEU A 114 3.93 -4.77 7.07
CA LEU A 114 3.45 -3.42 7.43
C LEU A 114 3.54 -2.41 6.29
N PRO A 115 4.60 -2.36 5.46
CA PRO A 115 4.71 -1.44 4.35
C PRO A 115 3.54 -1.51 3.36
N TYR A 116 3.01 -2.69 3.09
CA TYR A 116 1.88 -2.90 2.19
C TYR A 116 0.60 -2.28 2.76
N THR A 117 0.25 -2.65 3.98
CA THR A 117 -1.01 -2.23 4.61
C THR A 117 -0.97 -0.77 5.03
N ILE A 118 0.04 -0.38 5.81
CA ILE A 118 0.16 1.01 6.30
C ILE A 118 0.39 1.95 5.12
N GLY A 119 1.23 1.54 4.15
CA GLY A 119 1.46 2.33 2.95
C GLY A 119 0.20 2.55 2.13
N TYR A 120 -0.63 1.51 1.93
CA TYR A 120 -1.92 1.62 1.27
C TYR A 120 -2.87 2.60 2.00
N LEU A 121 -3.01 2.45 3.31
CA LEU A 121 -3.89 3.30 4.12
C LEU A 121 -3.44 4.77 4.08
N GLU A 122 -2.14 5.02 4.17
CA GLU A 122 -1.57 6.36 4.07
C GLU A 122 -1.79 6.98 2.67
N ILE A 123 -1.64 6.22 1.60
CA ILE A 123 -1.93 6.72 0.25
C ILE A 123 -3.41 7.05 0.09
N CYS A 124 -4.32 6.23 0.63
CA CYS A 124 -5.74 6.55 0.65
C CYS A 124 -6.02 7.83 1.45
N ARG A 125 -5.41 8.01 2.61
CA ARG A 125 -5.52 9.24 3.42
C ARG A 125 -5.00 10.47 2.65
N ILE A 126 -3.86 10.34 1.99
CA ILE A 126 -3.29 11.42 1.16
C ILE A 126 -4.20 11.72 -0.03
N ARG A 127 -4.79 10.72 -0.67
CA ARG A 127 -5.78 10.92 -1.74
C ARG A 127 -6.95 11.77 -1.26
N ASP A 128 -7.49 11.44 -0.10
CA ASP A 128 -8.64 12.17 0.45
C ASP A 128 -8.27 13.62 0.81
N THR A 129 -7.06 13.85 1.31
CA THR A 129 -6.53 15.19 1.55
C THR A 129 -6.30 15.95 0.25
N PHE A 130 -5.73 15.30 -0.76
CA PHE A 130 -5.51 15.86 -2.08
C PHE A 130 -6.83 16.25 -2.77
N GLN A 131 -7.84 15.38 -2.68
CA GLN A 131 -9.17 15.63 -3.23
C GLN A 131 -9.81 16.88 -2.61
N LYS A 132 -9.72 17.04 -1.30
CA LYS A 132 -10.21 18.23 -0.60
C LYS A 132 -9.48 19.49 -1.06
N SER A 133 -8.16 19.42 -1.23
CA SER A 133 -7.33 20.54 -1.67
C SER A 133 -7.56 20.93 -3.13
N ALA A 134 -7.75 19.95 -4.00
CA ALA A 134 -8.00 20.16 -5.44
C ALA A 134 -9.45 20.62 -5.73
N GLY A 135 -10.40 20.30 -4.84
CA GLY A 135 -11.80 20.67 -4.97
C GLY A 135 -12.40 20.20 -6.30
N LYS A 136 -12.95 21.14 -7.07
CA LYS A 136 -13.59 20.85 -8.37
C LYS A 136 -12.61 20.38 -9.46
N ASN A 137 -11.32 20.64 -9.29
CA ASN A 137 -10.27 20.24 -10.25
C ASN A 137 -9.78 18.81 -10.00
N TYR A 138 -10.29 18.12 -8.98
CA TYR A 138 -9.87 16.75 -8.69
C TYR A 138 -10.23 15.79 -9.83
N THR A 139 -9.24 15.04 -10.26
CA THR A 139 -9.41 13.83 -11.07
C THR A 139 -8.48 12.73 -10.51
N PRO A 140 -8.83 11.44 -10.67
CA PRO A 140 -7.92 10.35 -10.29
C PRO A 140 -6.56 10.47 -11.00
N LEU A 141 -6.55 10.86 -12.27
CA LEU A 141 -5.32 11.06 -13.05
C LEU A 141 -4.43 12.15 -12.42
N LEU A 142 -5.02 13.27 -11.98
CA LEU A 142 -4.28 14.36 -11.34
C LEU A 142 -3.61 13.87 -10.05
N PHE A 143 -4.32 13.10 -9.24
CA PHE A 143 -3.76 12.50 -8.03
C PHE A 143 -2.64 11.50 -8.32
N HIS A 144 -2.84 10.60 -9.29
CA HIS A 144 -1.80 9.63 -9.65
C HIS A 144 -0.56 10.32 -10.21
N THR A 145 -0.73 11.40 -11.00
CA THR A 145 0.38 12.22 -11.48
C THR A 145 1.14 12.86 -10.32
N PHE A 146 0.42 13.40 -9.34
CA PHE A 146 1.04 13.95 -8.13
C PHE A 146 1.91 12.92 -7.40
N LEU A 147 1.37 11.70 -7.15
CA LEU A 147 2.13 10.63 -6.51
C LEU A 147 3.43 10.32 -7.27
N LEU A 148 3.34 10.18 -8.58
CA LEU A 148 4.47 9.82 -9.42
C LEU A 148 5.49 10.96 -9.57
N ASP A 149 5.04 12.20 -9.69
CA ASP A 149 5.91 13.38 -9.81
C ASP A 149 6.74 13.60 -8.54
N ILE A 150 6.11 13.47 -7.36
CA ILE A 150 6.83 13.55 -6.08
C ILE A 150 7.69 12.30 -5.88
N GLY A 151 7.17 11.12 -6.18
CA GLY A 151 7.86 9.85 -6.05
C GLY A 151 8.13 9.42 -4.61
N PRO A 152 8.92 8.35 -4.38
CA PRO A 152 9.15 7.79 -3.06
C PRO A 152 9.66 8.81 -2.05
N THR A 153 8.89 8.98 -0.97
CA THR A 153 9.19 9.90 0.14
C THR A 153 8.39 9.48 1.39
N SER A 154 8.62 10.14 2.52
CA SER A 154 7.77 9.94 3.69
C SER A 154 6.40 10.60 3.51
N PHE A 155 5.35 10.02 4.07
CA PHE A 155 3.97 10.53 3.93
C PHE A 155 3.78 11.96 4.45
N PRO A 156 4.40 12.39 5.56
CA PRO A 156 4.32 13.79 5.98
C PRO A 156 4.96 14.76 4.98
N VAL A 157 6.01 14.35 4.28
CA VAL A 157 6.61 15.15 3.19
C VAL A 157 5.67 15.20 2.00
N LEU A 158 5.14 14.05 1.58
CA LEU A 158 4.17 13.96 0.49
C LEU A 158 2.97 14.88 0.71
N GLU A 159 2.39 14.85 1.91
CA GLU A 159 1.24 15.69 2.27
C GLU A 159 1.55 17.20 2.17
N ARG A 160 2.72 17.62 2.65
CA ARG A 160 3.14 19.04 2.56
C ARG A 160 3.31 19.53 1.12
N GLN A 161 3.58 18.66 0.17
CA GLN A 161 3.76 19.04 -1.23
C GLN A 161 2.43 19.28 -1.98
N ILE A 162 1.29 18.85 -1.46
CA ILE A 162 0.00 18.90 -2.16
C ILE A 162 -0.31 20.32 -2.68
N ASN A 163 -0.34 21.30 -1.79
CA ASN A 163 -0.76 22.65 -2.16
C ASN A 163 0.25 23.37 -3.09
N GLY A 164 1.55 23.11 -2.91
CA GLY A 164 2.59 23.63 -3.79
C GLY A 164 2.45 23.06 -5.20
N TRP A 165 2.35 21.73 -5.30
CA TRP A 165 2.21 21.04 -6.57
C TRP A 165 0.92 21.41 -7.31
N LEU A 166 -0.21 21.53 -6.62
CA LEU A 166 -1.48 21.95 -7.23
C LEU A 166 -1.37 23.37 -7.84
N LYS A 167 -0.72 24.31 -7.17
CA LYS A 167 -0.52 25.67 -7.70
C LYS A 167 0.33 25.71 -8.99
N GLU A 168 1.21 24.74 -9.18
CA GLU A 168 2.03 24.65 -10.39
C GLU A 168 1.30 23.99 -11.57
N LYS A 169 0.24 23.24 -11.29
CA LYS A 169 -0.47 22.42 -12.29
C LYS A 169 -1.87 22.91 -12.65
N THR A 170 -2.44 23.78 -11.83
CA THR A 170 -3.77 24.40 -12.04
C THR A 170 -3.64 25.91 -12.23
#